data_28d36ad8cb0d1beedecf8a341adc7972
#
_entry.id   28d36ad8cb0d1beedecf8a341adc7972
#
_cell.length_a   1.000
_cell.length_b   1.000
_cell.length_c   1.000
_cell.angle_alpha   90.00
_cell.angle_beta   90.00
_cell.angle_gamma   90.00
#
_symmetry.space_group_name_H-M   'P 1'
#
loop_
_entity.id
_entity.type
_entity.pdbx_description
1 polymer ?
#
loop_
_entity_poly.entity_id
_entity_poly.type
_entity_poly.pdbx_seq_one_letter_code
_entity_poly.pdbx_strand_id
1 'polypeptide(L)'
;MTKASVKNLNDQAWARWTALGLLAFAMFCSYIFMDVLSPIKDLLQSTRGWDSTAFGTMQGSETFLNVFIFFLIFAGIILDKMGVRFTAVLSGAVMLVGATINWYALTDAFIGSSLDVWFTTHLNYIPVFDELGISPFYEGMPASAKFSAVGFMIFGCGVEMAGITVSRGIVKWFKGREMALAMGSEMALARLGVATCMIFSPMFAELGGVVSVSRSVAFGVVLLLIALIMFIVYFFMDKKLDEQTHMAEEKDDPFQLKDLGKILSSSGFWLVALLCVLYYSAIFPFQKYAVNMLQCNLTFTDIPADSFWASDTVTLVQYVIMIVVAAAAFASNFSKAAARKYGLMALAIVALVAFCFMGYKRQSASTIFAVFPLLAVGITPILGNYVDYKGKAASMLVIGSLLLIACHLTFAFILPMFKGSPVGGVCIAYLTILVLGASFSLVPASLWPSVPKLVDSKILSLIHISEPTR
;
A
#
# COMPACT_ATOMS: atom_id res chain seq x y z
N MET A 1 32.88 31.93 -26.74
CA MET A 1 32.17 30.66 -27.07
C MET A 1 31.58 30.17 -25.77
N THR A 2 30.30 30.41 -25.57
CA THR A 2 29.51 29.89 -24.42
C THR A 2 29.43 28.37 -24.58
N LYS A 3 30.09 27.64 -23.68
CA LYS A 3 29.89 26.17 -23.57
C LYS A 3 28.41 25.94 -23.44
N ALA A 4 27.78 25.32 -24.44
CA ALA A 4 26.43 24.81 -24.32
C ALA A 4 26.43 23.86 -23.08
N SER A 5 25.72 24.22 -22.04
CA SER A 5 25.60 23.37 -20.85
C SER A 5 24.94 22.05 -21.30
N VAL A 6 25.70 20.97 -21.23
CA VAL A 6 25.20 19.65 -21.51
C VAL A 6 24.07 19.40 -20.49
N LYS A 7 22.82 19.33 -20.93
CA LYS A 7 21.68 19.07 -20.06
C LYS A 7 21.81 17.64 -19.53
N ASN A 8 21.91 17.49 -18.23
CA ASN A 8 21.89 16.19 -17.55
C ASN A 8 20.54 15.49 -17.73
N LEU A 9 20.49 14.19 -17.47
CA LEU A 9 19.23 13.42 -17.57
C LEU A 9 18.13 13.97 -16.65
N ASN A 10 18.48 14.37 -15.43
CA ASN A 10 17.51 14.97 -14.49
C ASN A 10 17.07 16.39 -14.89
N ASP A 11 17.72 17.05 -15.84
CA ASP A 11 17.25 18.30 -16.43
C ASP A 11 16.14 18.07 -17.47
N GLN A 12 16.02 16.86 -18.00
CA GLN A 12 15.07 16.49 -19.02
C GLN A 12 13.78 15.93 -18.37
N ALA A 13 12.63 16.57 -18.59
CA ALA A 13 11.36 16.18 -18.00
C ALA A 13 11.02 14.71 -18.28
N TRP A 14 11.16 14.26 -19.54
CA TRP A 14 10.85 12.88 -19.90
C TRP A 14 11.66 11.87 -19.08
N ALA A 15 12.95 12.13 -18.84
CA ALA A 15 13.80 11.20 -18.10
C ALA A 15 13.41 11.15 -16.61
N ARG A 16 13.11 12.31 -16.00
CA ARG A 16 12.62 12.37 -14.61
C ARG A 16 11.33 11.59 -14.43
N TRP A 17 10.35 11.84 -15.33
CA TRP A 17 9.05 11.18 -15.26
C TRP A 17 9.15 9.69 -15.59
N THR A 18 10.08 9.26 -16.46
CA THR A 18 10.36 7.84 -16.68
C THR A 18 10.96 7.19 -15.43
N ALA A 19 11.94 7.83 -14.77
CA ALA A 19 12.51 7.31 -13.54
C ALA A 19 11.43 7.18 -12.44
N LEU A 20 10.58 8.19 -12.29
CA LEU A 20 9.42 8.13 -11.40
C LEU A 20 8.48 6.98 -11.78
N GLY A 21 8.16 6.83 -13.06
CA GLY A 21 7.28 5.75 -13.54
C GLY A 21 7.80 4.36 -13.18
N LEU A 22 9.11 4.13 -13.34
CA LEU A 22 9.76 2.86 -12.97
C LEU A 22 9.66 2.60 -11.46
N LEU A 23 9.98 3.60 -10.64
CA LEU A 23 9.93 3.49 -9.18
C LEU A 23 8.49 3.34 -8.65
N ALA A 24 7.58 4.19 -9.11
CA ALA A 24 6.20 4.19 -8.66
C ALA A 24 5.42 2.94 -9.13
N PHE A 25 5.74 2.40 -10.31
CA PHE A 25 5.14 1.14 -10.76
C PHE A 25 5.60 -0.06 -9.92
N ALA A 26 6.86 -0.07 -9.48
CA ALA A 26 7.33 -1.09 -8.55
C ALA A 26 6.57 -1.04 -7.21
N MET A 27 6.30 0.16 -6.68
CA MET A 27 5.46 0.33 -5.48
C MET A 27 4.01 -0.10 -5.74
N PHE A 28 3.43 0.25 -6.89
CA PHE A 28 2.11 -0.24 -7.29
C PHE A 28 2.01 -1.77 -7.22
N CYS A 29 3.00 -2.49 -7.77
CA CYS A 29 3.04 -3.96 -7.74
C CYS A 29 3.20 -4.49 -6.30
N SER A 30 4.02 -3.84 -5.47
CA SER A 30 4.24 -4.22 -4.08
C SER A 30 2.96 -4.09 -3.26
N TYR A 31 2.19 -3.02 -3.44
CA TYR A 31 0.92 -2.81 -2.75
C TYR A 31 -0.20 -3.76 -3.22
N ILE A 32 -0.16 -4.20 -4.49
CA ILE A 32 -1.03 -5.30 -4.94
C ILE A 32 -0.72 -6.57 -4.15
N PHE A 33 0.57 -6.95 -4.05
CA PHE A 33 0.95 -8.17 -3.38
C PHE A 33 0.67 -8.13 -1.87
N MET A 34 0.91 -6.99 -1.24
CA MET A 34 0.65 -6.77 0.20
C MET A 34 -0.78 -7.10 0.62
N ASP A 35 -1.75 -6.85 -0.25
CA ASP A 35 -3.17 -7.06 0.02
C ASP A 35 -3.80 -8.21 -0.77
N VAL A 36 -3.00 -8.99 -1.53
CA VAL A 36 -3.51 -10.00 -2.47
C VAL A 36 -4.42 -11.06 -1.84
N LEU A 37 -4.21 -11.38 -0.57
CA LEU A 37 -5.00 -12.37 0.16
C LEU A 37 -6.24 -11.78 0.85
N SER A 38 -6.27 -10.46 1.08
CA SER A 38 -7.35 -9.81 1.81
C SER A 38 -8.75 -10.01 1.20
N PRO A 39 -8.95 -9.86 -0.12
CA PRO A 39 -10.26 -10.05 -0.73
C PRO A 39 -10.68 -11.52 -0.89
N ILE A 40 -9.77 -12.49 -0.68
CA ILE A 40 -10.03 -13.93 -0.82
C ILE A 40 -9.90 -14.70 0.50
N LYS A 41 -10.03 -14.01 1.64
CA LYS A 41 -9.91 -14.62 2.97
C LYS A 41 -10.86 -15.83 3.15
N ASP A 42 -12.11 -15.72 2.70
CA ASP A 42 -13.09 -16.80 2.86
C ASP A 42 -12.74 -18.02 1.99
N LEU A 43 -12.15 -17.80 0.80
CA LEU A 43 -11.61 -18.88 -0.02
C LEU A 43 -10.41 -19.56 0.64
N LEU A 44 -9.54 -18.82 1.34
CA LEU A 44 -8.45 -19.40 2.12
C LEU A 44 -8.97 -20.25 3.28
N GLN A 45 -10.01 -19.78 3.96
CA GLN A 45 -10.64 -20.54 5.03
C GLN A 45 -11.24 -21.85 4.52
N SER A 46 -11.99 -21.81 3.42
CA SER A 46 -12.66 -22.99 2.84
C SER A 46 -11.69 -23.96 2.16
N THR A 47 -10.61 -23.48 1.52
CA THR A 47 -9.71 -24.32 0.72
C THR A 47 -8.44 -24.76 1.45
N ARG A 48 -7.96 -23.98 2.42
CA ARG A 48 -6.69 -24.20 3.16
C ARG A 48 -6.87 -24.27 4.69
N GLY A 49 -8.09 -24.13 5.18
CA GLY A 49 -8.40 -24.20 6.61
C GLY A 49 -7.86 -23.00 7.42
N TRP A 50 -7.54 -21.87 6.77
CA TRP A 50 -7.06 -20.69 7.48
C TRP A 50 -8.23 -19.99 8.16
N ASP A 51 -8.33 -20.15 9.47
CA ASP A 51 -9.27 -19.37 10.26
C ASP A 51 -8.85 -17.89 10.33
N SER A 52 -9.65 -17.07 11.00
CA SER A 52 -9.38 -15.65 11.13
C SER A 52 -8.09 -15.36 11.89
N THR A 53 -7.69 -16.24 12.84
CA THR A 53 -6.46 -16.10 13.61
C THR A 53 -5.25 -16.40 12.74
N ALA A 54 -5.25 -17.52 12.02
CA ALA A 54 -4.17 -17.89 11.10
C ALA A 54 -3.95 -16.83 10.02
N PHE A 55 -5.06 -16.33 9.44
CA PHE A 55 -5.01 -15.25 8.45
C PHE A 55 -4.42 -13.97 9.04
N GLY A 56 -4.88 -13.51 10.21
CA GLY A 56 -4.39 -12.30 10.85
C GLY A 56 -2.93 -12.39 11.27
N THR A 57 -2.53 -13.52 11.84
CA THR A 57 -1.15 -13.79 12.24
C THR A 57 -0.20 -13.78 11.03
N MET A 58 -0.61 -14.44 9.94
CA MET A 58 0.15 -14.42 8.68
C MET A 58 0.24 -13.01 8.11
N GLN A 59 -0.85 -12.26 8.07
CA GLN A 59 -0.83 -10.87 7.59
C GLN A 59 0.01 -9.96 8.47
N GLY A 60 -0.03 -10.13 9.80
CA GLY A 60 0.78 -9.37 10.74
C GLY A 60 2.28 -9.70 10.65
N SER A 61 2.64 -10.87 10.14
CA SER A 61 4.03 -11.28 9.98
C SER A 61 4.84 -10.39 9.02
N GLU A 62 4.19 -9.69 8.10
CA GLU A 62 4.82 -8.73 7.19
C GLU A 62 5.71 -7.72 7.92
N THR A 63 5.22 -7.18 9.01
CA THR A 63 5.92 -6.13 9.77
C THR A 63 6.81 -6.70 10.88
N PHE A 64 6.76 -7.99 11.16
CA PHE A 64 7.40 -8.61 12.31
C PHE A 64 8.91 -8.33 12.39
N LEU A 65 9.64 -8.60 11.30
CA LEU A 65 11.10 -8.36 11.27
C LEU A 65 11.44 -6.86 11.28
N ASN A 66 10.60 -6.03 10.65
CA ASN A 66 10.80 -4.59 10.62
C ASN A 66 10.64 -3.96 12.01
N VAL A 67 9.67 -4.44 12.80
CA VAL A 67 9.37 -3.91 14.14
C VAL A 67 10.25 -4.54 15.21
N PHE A 68 10.32 -5.86 15.30
CA PHE A 68 10.95 -6.55 16.44
C PHE A 68 12.44 -6.83 16.24
N ILE A 69 12.91 -6.91 14.99
CA ILE A 69 14.35 -7.06 14.67
C ILE A 69 14.93 -5.73 14.18
N PHE A 70 14.11 -4.68 14.09
CA PHE A 70 14.52 -3.35 13.61
C PHE A 70 15.16 -3.37 12.22
N PHE A 71 14.66 -4.25 11.33
CA PHE A 71 15.24 -4.43 9.98
C PHE A 71 15.27 -3.13 9.18
N LEU A 72 14.32 -2.22 9.38
CA LEU A 72 14.29 -0.92 8.69
C LEU A 72 15.55 -0.07 8.95
N ILE A 73 16.17 -0.19 10.14
CA ILE A 73 17.45 0.46 10.45
C ILE A 73 18.56 -0.13 9.59
N PHE A 74 18.61 -1.46 9.46
CA PHE A 74 19.59 -2.12 8.60
C PHE A 74 19.36 -1.77 7.12
N ALA A 75 18.11 -1.68 6.68
CA ALA A 75 17.76 -1.24 5.34
C ALA A 75 18.24 0.19 5.06
N GLY A 76 18.13 1.11 6.01
CA GLY A 76 18.69 2.46 5.94
C GLY A 76 20.20 2.45 5.83
N ILE A 77 20.91 1.63 6.62
CA ILE A 77 22.37 1.48 6.55
C ILE A 77 22.80 0.91 5.19
N ILE A 78 22.07 -0.07 4.65
CA ILE A 78 22.34 -0.63 3.32
C ILE A 78 22.18 0.48 2.26
N LEU A 79 21.10 1.25 2.34
CA LEU A 79 20.83 2.36 1.42
C LEU A 79 21.93 3.42 1.46
N ASP A 80 22.41 3.78 2.65
CA ASP A 80 23.48 4.77 2.81
C ASP A 80 24.85 4.28 2.31
N LYS A 81 25.15 3.00 2.50
CA LYS A 81 26.45 2.43 2.08
C LYS A 81 26.47 1.99 0.62
N MET A 82 25.39 1.42 0.12
CA MET A 82 25.33 0.78 -1.19
C MET A 82 24.65 1.66 -2.25
N GLY A 83 23.96 2.71 -1.82
CA GLY A 83 23.26 3.67 -2.67
C GLY A 83 21.91 3.18 -3.21
N VAL A 84 21.15 4.12 -3.77
CA VAL A 84 19.75 3.92 -4.24
C VAL A 84 19.63 2.80 -5.26
N ARG A 85 20.57 2.71 -6.20
CA ARG A 85 20.54 1.73 -7.31
C ARG A 85 20.59 0.29 -6.83
N PHE A 86 21.58 -0.01 -6.01
CA PHE A 86 21.77 -1.36 -5.48
C PHE A 86 20.61 -1.75 -4.59
N THR A 87 20.20 -0.86 -3.69
CA THR A 87 19.14 -1.10 -2.72
C THR A 87 17.78 -1.30 -3.41
N ALA A 88 17.49 -0.59 -4.51
CA ALA A 88 16.28 -0.82 -5.30
C ALA A 88 16.23 -2.25 -5.88
N VAL A 89 17.31 -2.71 -6.52
CA VAL A 89 17.36 -4.08 -7.07
C VAL A 89 17.30 -5.13 -5.96
N LEU A 90 18.02 -4.91 -4.85
CA LEU A 90 18.01 -5.81 -3.70
C LEU A 90 16.61 -5.91 -3.10
N SER A 91 15.93 -4.79 -2.89
CA SER A 91 14.57 -4.77 -2.36
C SER A 91 13.59 -5.54 -3.25
N GLY A 92 13.67 -5.32 -4.57
CA GLY A 92 12.86 -6.07 -5.55
C GLY A 92 13.12 -7.58 -5.52
N ALA A 93 14.38 -7.99 -5.39
CA ALA A 93 14.75 -9.40 -5.28
C ALA A 93 14.22 -10.02 -3.98
N VAL A 94 14.36 -9.33 -2.84
CA VAL A 94 13.86 -9.79 -1.53
C VAL A 94 12.33 -9.91 -1.56
N MET A 95 11.62 -8.92 -2.13
CA MET A 95 10.16 -9.00 -2.29
C MET A 95 9.75 -10.21 -3.13
N LEU A 96 10.44 -10.45 -4.26
CA LEU A 96 10.13 -11.57 -5.15
C LEU A 96 10.36 -12.92 -4.48
N VAL A 97 11.44 -13.07 -3.71
CA VAL A 97 11.72 -14.30 -2.95
C VAL A 97 10.61 -14.56 -1.93
N GLY A 98 10.27 -13.56 -1.10
CA GLY A 98 9.21 -13.69 -0.12
C GLY A 98 7.84 -14.02 -0.75
N ALA A 99 7.52 -13.36 -1.86
CA ALA A 99 6.29 -13.61 -2.62
C ALA A 99 6.24 -15.02 -3.22
N THR A 100 7.37 -15.53 -3.71
CA THR A 100 7.46 -16.88 -4.28
C THR A 100 7.25 -17.94 -3.19
N ILE A 101 7.80 -17.73 -2.00
CA ILE A 101 7.55 -18.59 -0.83
C ILE A 101 6.07 -18.60 -0.47
N ASN A 102 5.45 -17.43 -0.40
CA ASN A 102 4.02 -17.28 -0.12
C ASN A 102 3.16 -17.98 -1.19
N TRP A 103 3.51 -17.83 -2.46
CA TRP A 103 2.84 -18.52 -3.55
C TRP A 103 2.95 -20.04 -3.42
N TYR A 104 4.14 -20.57 -3.20
CA TYR A 104 4.36 -22.01 -3.07
C TYR A 104 3.57 -22.60 -1.90
N ALA A 105 3.51 -21.91 -0.77
CA ALA A 105 2.72 -22.31 0.41
C ALA A 105 1.23 -22.57 0.09
N LEU A 106 0.70 -21.89 -0.93
CA LEU A 106 -0.70 -21.96 -1.33
C LEU A 106 -0.95 -22.88 -2.55
N THR A 107 0.08 -23.50 -3.12
CA THR A 107 -0.07 -24.48 -4.20
C THR A 107 -0.50 -25.84 -3.64
N ASP A 108 -1.09 -26.66 -4.49
CA ASP A 108 -1.42 -28.05 -4.12
C ASP A 108 -0.16 -28.91 -3.97
N ALA A 109 0.96 -28.51 -4.60
CA ALA A 109 2.25 -29.16 -4.45
C ALA A 109 2.86 -29.01 -3.05
N PHE A 110 2.43 -28.03 -2.27
CA PHE A 110 2.85 -27.88 -0.87
C PHE A 110 2.24 -28.95 0.02
N ILE A 111 0.98 -29.34 -0.25
CA ILE A 111 0.22 -30.29 0.57
C ILE A 111 0.90 -31.67 0.54
N GLY A 112 1.24 -32.20 1.72
CA GLY A 112 1.94 -33.45 1.86
C GLY A 112 3.44 -33.44 1.49
N SER A 113 4.00 -32.27 1.17
CA SER A 113 5.43 -32.12 0.94
C SER A 113 6.23 -32.25 2.25
N SER A 114 7.55 -32.45 2.15
CA SER A 114 8.43 -32.47 3.32
C SER A 114 8.36 -31.16 4.13
N LEU A 115 8.11 -30.02 3.48
CA LEU A 115 7.93 -28.74 4.14
C LEU A 115 6.60 -28.70 4.89
N ASP A 116 5.50 -29.17 4.32
CA ASP A 116 4.21 -29.24 5.01
C ASP A 116 4.31 -30.07 6.29
N VAL A 117 4.91 -31.27 6.21
CA VAL A 117 5.15 -32.14 7.37
C VAL A 117 6.03 -31.44 8.42
N TRP A 118 7.09 -30.77 8.00
CA TRP A 118 8.00 -30.08 8.89
C TRP A 118 7.33 -28.91 9.61
N PHE A 119 6.59 -28.04 8.88
CA PHE A 119 5.88 -26.89 9.45
C PHE A 119 4.68 -27.32 10.31
N THR A 120 4.11 -28.49 10.10
CA THR A 120 3.05 -29.04 10.98
C THR A 120 3.59 -29.32 12.36
N THR A 121 4.82 -29.86 12.46
CA THR A 121 5.41 -30.31 13.73
C THR A 121 6.33 -29.27 14.39
N HIS A 122 6.85 -28.33 13.59
CA HIS A 122 7.81 -27.33 14.04
C HIS A 122 7.26 -25.91 13.92
N LEU A 123 7.98 -24.94 14.49
CA LEU A 123 7.60 -23.52 14.46
C LEU A 123 6.20 -23.27 15.04
N ASN A 124 5.92 -23.87 16.21
CA ASN A 124 4.67 -23.62 16.93
C ASN A 124 4.72 -22.31 17.71
N TYR A 125 5.90 -21.82 18.02
CA TYR A 125 6.12 -20.55 18.71
C TYR A 125 7.58 -20.10 18.56
N ILE A 126 7.83 -18.83 18.83
CA ILE A 126 9.17 -18.30 19.06
C ILE A 126 9.25 -17.94 20.56
N PRO A 127 10.08 -18.61 21.38
CA PRO A 127 9.98 -18.58 22.85
C PRO A 127 9.83 -17.18 23.46
N VAL A 128 10.72 -16.25 23.16
CA VAL A 128 10.69 -14.88 23.70
C VAL A 128 9.45 -14.10 23.27
N PHE A 129 9.01 -14.27 22.03
CA PHE A 129 7.85 -13.57 21.50
C PHE A 129 6.52 -14.20 21.90
N ASP A 130 6.52 -15.49 22.20
CA ASP A 130 5.36 -16.20 22.72
C ASP A 130 5.03 -15.74 24.16
N GLU A 131 6.03 -15.63 25.02
CA GLU A 131 5.88 -15.10 26.39
C GLU A 131 5.30 -13.67 26.39
N LEU A 132 5.58 -12.88 25.33
CA LEU A 132 5.04 -11.54 25.15
C LEU A 132 3.66 -11.52 24.44
N GLY A 133 3.15 -12.69 24.03
CA GLY A 133 1.89 -12.81 23.30
C GLY A 133 1.91 -12.25 21.86
N ILE A 134 3.10 -12.12 21.26
CA ILE A 134 3.31 -11.53 19.93
C ILE A 134 4.03 -12.47 18.96
N SER A 135 4.09 -13.77 19.27
CA SER A 135 4.68 -14.76 18.37
C SER A 135 3.91 -14.80 17.02
N PRO A 136 4.63 -14.78 15.90
CA PRO A 136 4.02 -14.90 14.57
C PRO A 136 3.64 -16.35 14.23
N PHE A 137 3.80 -17.27 15.18
CA PHE A 137 3.41 -18.67 15.07
C PHE A 137 2.75 -19.13 16.37
N TYR A 138 1.81 -20.06 16.25
CA TYR A 138 1.13 -20.68 17.40
C TYR A 138 0.84 -22.16 17.13
N GLU A 139 0.60 -22.92 18.18
CA GLU A 139 0.26 -24.34 18.10
C GLU A 139 -1.12 -24.52 17.42
N GLY A 140 -1.19 -25.41 16.42
CA GLY A 140 -2.40 -25.61 15.61
C GLY A 140 -2.56 -24.68 14.41
N MET A 141 -1.66 -23.73 14.21
CA MET A 141 -1.64 -22.92 12.98
C MET A 141 -1.37 -23.82 11.75
N PRO A 142 -2.17 -23.74 10.66
CA PRO A 142 -1.93 -24.51 9.44
C PRO A 142 -0.51 -24.35 8.90
N ALA A 143 0.14 -25.44 8.50
CA ALA A 143 1.52 -25.42 8.00
C ALA A 143 1.70 -24.47 6.81
N SER A 144 0.72 -24.45 5.90
CA SER A 144 0.72 -23.50 4.77
C SER A 144 0.67 -22.03 5.24
N ALA A 145 -0.04 -21.74 6.33
CA ALA A 145 -0.09 -20.39 6.91
C ALA A 145 1.26 -20.03 7.57
N LYS A 146 1.89 -20.95 8.28
CA LYS A 146 3.23 -20.75 8.87
C LYS A 146 4.28 -20.48 7.79
N PHE A 147 4.31 -21.30 6.75
CA PHE A 147 5.26 -21.12 5.65
C PHE A 147 5.01 -19.84 4.86
N SER A 148 3.74 -19.53 4.62
CA SER A 148 3.32 -18.25 4.02
C SER A 148 3.75 -17.06 4.89
N ALA A 149 3.65 -17.15 6.22
CA ALA A 149 4.10 -16.10 7.15
C ALA A 149 5.61 -15.84 7.04
N VAL A 150 6.42 -16.89 6.92
CA VAL A 150 7.88 -16.74 6.66
C VAL A 150 8.12 -15.98 5.34
N GLY A 151 7.42 -16.36 4.28
CA GLY A 151 7.50 -15.64 3.00
C GLY A 151 7.08 -14.18 3.12
N PHE A 152 6.04 -13.91 3.90
CA PHE A 152 5.51 -12.57 4.09
C PHE A 152 6.41 -11.68 4.95
N MET A 153 7.12 -12.25 5.93
CA MET A 153 8.20 -11.57 6.67
C MET A 153 9.32 -11.10 5.74
N ILE A 154 9.77 -11.98 4.84
CA ILE A 154 10.82 -11.66 3.87
C ILE A 154 10.32 -10.59 2.89
N PHE A 155 9.09 -10.72 2.38
CA PHE A 155 8.46 -9.72 1.53
C PHE A 155 8.39 -8.36 2.25
N GLY A 156 7.98 -8.33 3.52
CA GLY A 156 7.90 -7.13 4.35
C GLY A 156 9.24 -6.40 4.47
N CYS A 157 10.33 -7.13 4.66
CA CYS A 157 11.68 -6.54 4.62
C CYS A 157 11.97 -5.87 3.27
N GLY A 158 11.58 -6.53 2.18
CA GLY A 158 11.78 -6.00 0.83
C GLY A 158 10.96 -4.74 0.55
N VAL A 159 9.68 -4.73 0.92
CA VAL A 159 8.79 -3.59 0.62
C VAL A 159 9.14 -2.36 1.44
N GLU A 160 9.51 -2.50 2.71
CA GLU A 160 9.96 -1.37 3.54
C GLU A 160 11.28 -0.80 3.03
N MET A 161 12.23 -1.66 2.66
CA MET A 161 13.48 -1.22 2.02
C MET A 161 13.21 -0.53 0.68
N ALA A 162 12.24 -1.01 -0.12
CA ALA A 162 11.82 -0.35 -1.36
C ALA A 162 11.24 1.03 -1.10
N GLY A 163 10.39 1.19 -0.08
CA GLY A 163 9.75 2.46 0.27
C GLY A 163 10.76 3.58 0.55
N ILE A 164 11.75 3.32 1.42
CA ILE A 164 12.80 4.32 1.71
C ILE A 164 13.68 4.60 0.49
N THR A 165 13.95 3.57 -0.32
CA THR A 165 14.80 3.69 -1.52
C THR A 165 14.11 4.49 -2.62
N VAL A 166 12.82 4.23 -2.87
CA VAL A 166 12.00 4.93 -3.85
C VAL A 166 11.88 6.40 -3.48
N SER A 167 11.59 6.70 -2.21
CA SER A 167 11.54 8.08 -1.71
C SER A 167 12.84 8.82 -1.95
N ARG A 168 13.99 8.21 -1.63
CA ARG A 168 15.32 8.81 -1.87
C ARG A 168 15.63 8.95 -3.36
N GLY A 169 15.23 7.98 -4.18
CA GLY A 169 15.33 8.06 -5.64
C GLY A 169 14.54 9.24 -6.21
N ILE A 170 13.30 9.45 -5.77
CA ILE A 170 12.48 10.59 -6.18
C ILE A 170 13.15 11.91 -5.80
N VAL A 171 13.65 12.05 -4.57
CA VAL A 171 14.37 13.24 -4.13
C VAL A 171 15.57 13.52 -5.03
N LYS A 172 16.40 12.52 -5.35
CA LYS A 172 17.57 12.64 -6.22
C LYS A 172 17.21 13.17 -7.62
N TRP A 173 16.15 12.61 -8.23
CA TRP A 173 15.76 12.96 -9.60
C TRP A 173 14.98 14.27 -9.71
N PHE A 174 14.26 14.67 -8.65
CA PHE A 174 13.36 15.83 -8.63
C PHE A 174 13.85 16.98 -7.73
N LYS A 175 15.10 16.94 -7.22
CA LYS A 175 15.66 18.00 -6.36
C LYS A 175 15.49 19.38 -7.04
N GLY A 176 14.76 20.27 -6.36
CA GLY A 176 14.48 21.63 -6.87
C GLY A 176 13.43 21.72 -7.99
N ARG A 177 12.71 20.64 -8.29
CA ARG A 177 11.71 20.57 -9.39
C ARG A 177 10.59 19.62 -9.03
N GLU A 178 9.35 20.05 -9.08
CA GLU A 178 8.12 19.23 -9.07
C GLU A 178 8.11 18.08 -8.04
N MET A 179 8.89 18.16 -6.94
CA MET A 179 9.10 17.06 -6.00
C MET A 179 7.80 16.63 -5.31
N ALA A 180 6.97 17.57 -4.87
CA ALA A 180 5.70 17.28 -4.22
C ALA A 180 4.74 16.52 -5.16
N LEU A 181 4.76 16.89 -6.45
CA LEU A 181 3.99 16.21 -7.48
C LEU A 181 4.51 14.78 -7.71
N ALA A 182 5.82 14.58 -7.74
CA ALA A 182 6.43 13.27 -7.93
C ALA A 182 6.11 12.32 -6.75
N MET A 183 6.27 12.78 -5.50
CA MET A 183 5.91 12.03 -4.29
C MET A 183 4.41 11.72 -4.24
N GLY A 184 3.57 12.70 -4.55
CA GLY A 184 2.11 12.50 -4.61
C GLY A 184 1.68 11.51 -5.69
N SER A 185 2.38 11.48 -6.83
CA SER A 185 2.13 10.53 -7.93
C SER A 185 2.48 9.10 -7.53
N GLU A 186 3.60 8.91 -6.87
CA GLU A 186 4.02 7.60 -6.35
C GLU A 186 3.01 7.06 -5.34
N MET A 187 2.63 7.86 -4.35
CA MET A 187 1.63 7.48 -3.36
C MET A 187 0.26 7.17 -3.97
N ALA A 188 -0.16 7.94 -4.97
CA ALA A 188 -1.41 7.70 -5.68
C ALA A 188 -1.38 6.35 -6.41
N LEU A 189 -0.27 6.02 -7.09
CA LEU A 189 -0.08 4.72 -7.75
C LEU A 189 -0.08 3.56 -6.75
N ALA A 190 0.57 3.70 -5.60
CA ALA A 190 0.55 2.69 -4.55
C ALA A 190 -0.90 2.41 -4.08
N ARG A 191 -1.71 3.45 -3.82
CA ARG A 191 -3.12 3.28 -3.44
C ARG A 191 -3.98 2.68 -4.56
N LEU A 192 -3.69 3.03 -5.81
CA LEU A 192 -4.32 2.40 -6.97
C LEU A 192 -3.98 0.90 -7.04
N GLY A 193 -2.78 0.49 -6.60
CA GLY A 193 -2.40 -0.92 -6.46
C GLY A 193 -3.33 -1.67 -5.51
N VAL A 194 -3.61 -1.12 -4.34
CA VAL A 194 -4.58 -1.72 -3.38
C VAL A 194 -5.97 -1.86 -4.01
N ALA A 195 -6.47 -0.80 -4.68
CA ALA A 195 -7.77 -0.86 -5.36
C ALA A 195 -7.80 -1.91 -6.48
N THR A 196 -6.70 -2.03 -7.24
CA THR A 196 -6.53 -3.04 -8.31
C THR A 196 -6.60 -4.45 -7.73
N CYS A 197 -5.94 -4.69 -6.61
CA CYS A 197 -5.93 -5.96 -5.92
C CYS A 197 -7.35 -6.42 -5.54
N MET A 198 -8.20 -5.52 -5.04
CA MET A 198 -9.58 -5.83 -4.65
C MET A 198 -10.43 -6.36 -5.80
N ILE A 199 -10.08 -6.02 -7.05
CA ILE A 199 -10.80 -6.48 -8.25
C ILE A 199 -10.18 -7.76 -8.80
N PHE A 200 -8.86 -7.77 -8.97
CA PHE A 200 -8.18 -8.85 -9.69
C PHE A 200 -7.92 -10.09 -8.85
N SER A 201 -7.70 -9.95 -7.53
CA SER A 201 -7.41 -11.12 -6.70
C SER A 201 -8.56 -12.14 -6.68
N PRO A 202 -9.84 -11.75 -6.46
CA PRO A 202 -10.96 -12.70 -6.57
C PRO A 202 -11.13 -13.24 -8.00
N MET A 203 -10.98 -12.38 -9.02
CA MET A 203 -11.10 -12.79 -10.43
C MET A 203 -10.10 -13.91 -10.78
N PHE A 204 -8.83 -13.78 -10.36
CA PHE A 204 -7.83 -14.80 -10.61
C PHE A 204 -8.04 -16.06 -9.77
N ALA A 205 -8.58 -15.93 -8.55
CA ALA A 205 -8.92 -17.07 -7.70
C ALA A 205 -9.97 -17.98 -8.35
N GLU A 206 -10.92 -17.40 -9.07
CA GLU A 206 -12.08 -18.11 -9.64
C GLU A 206 -11.98 -18.28 -11.18
N LEU A 207 -10.86 -17.93 -11.76
CA LEU A 207 -10.65 -17.96 -13.21
C LEU A 207 -10.90 -19.37 -13.79
N GLY A 208 -11.74 -19.44 -14.82
CA GLY A 208 -12.07 -20.68 -15.51
C GLY A 208 -12.99 -21.62 -14.72
N GLY A 209 -13.72 -21.11 -13.73
CA GLY A 209 -14.70 -21.87 -12.94
C GLY A 209 -14.07 -22.85 -11.93
N VAL A 210 -12.75 -22.82 -11.76
CA VAL A 210 -12.04 -23.64 -10.76
C VAL A 210 -11.46 -22.70 -9.70
N VAL A 211 -11.82 -22.88 -8.45
CA VAL A 211 -11.29 -22.08 -7.35
C VAL A 211 -9.83 -22.46 -7.05
N SER A 212 -8.93 -21.47 -7.05
CA SER A 212 -7.53 -21.66 -6.68
C SER A 212 -6.91 -20.38 -6.13
N VAL A 213 -6.70 -20.35 -4.82
CA VAL A 213 -6.08 -19.22 -4.12
C VAL A 213 -4.64 -18.94 -4.58
N SER A 214 -3.91 -19.98 -5.01
CA SER A 214 -2.53 -19.83 -5.49
C SER A 214 -2.44 -19.00 -6.78
N ARG A 215 -3.48 -18.95 -7.63
CA ARG A 215 -3.49 -18.13 -8.85
C ARG A 215 -3.48 -16.63 -8.55
N SER A 216 -4.23 -16.19 -7.53
CA SER A 216 -4.22 -14.79 -7.11
C SER A 216 -2.82 -14.38 -6.65
N VAL A 217 -2.15 -15.23 -5.88
CA VAL A 217 -0.79 -14.95 -5.43
C VAL A 217 0.21 -15.02 -6.59
N ALA A 218 0.05 -15.98 -7.52
CA ALA A 218 0.86 -16.07 -8.74
C ALA A 218 0.80 -14.79 -9.58
N PHE A 219 -0.39 -14.20 -9.72
CA PHE A 219 -0.57 -12.90 -10.36
C PHE A 219 0.30 -11.82 -9.69
N GLY A 220 0.29 -11.75 -8.36
CA GLY A 220 1.13 -10.82 -7.61
C GLY A 220 2.63 -11.10 -7.77
N VAL A 221 3.05 -12.38 -7.79
CA VAL A 221 4.45 -12.77 -8.04
C VAL A 221 4.92 -12.32 -9.42
N VAL A 222 4.10 -12.51 -10.46
CA VAL A 222 4.41 -12.04 -11.82
C VAL A 222 4.58 -10.52 -11.85
N LEU A 223 3.72 -9.77 -11.17
CA LEU A 223 3.85 -8.32 -11.08
C LEU A 223 5.13 -7.89 -10.33
N LEU A 224 5.51 -8.60 -9.27
CA LEU A 224 6.77 -8.33 -8.55
C LEU A 224 8.01 -8.68 -9.39
N LEU A 225 7.93 -9.70 -10.25
CA LEU A 225 8.99 -9.97 -11.23
C LEU A 225 9.14 -8.79 -12.21
N ILE A 226 8.02 -8.24 -12.68
CA ILE A 226 8.03 -7.04 -13.54
C ILE A 226 8.60 -5.86 -12.74
N ALA A 227 8.22 -5.68 -11.48
CA ALA A 227 8.77 -4.64 -10.60
C ALA A 227 10.29 -4.75 -10.45
N LEU A 228 10.82 -5.95 -10.27
CA LEU A 228 12.28 -6.17 -10.22
C LEU A 228 12.94 -5.77 -11.54
N ILE A 229 12.35 -6.12 -12.69
CA ILE A 229 12.85 -5.69 -14.01
C ILE A 229 12.85 -4.15 -14.10
N MET A 230 11.79 -3.47 -13.62
CA MET A 230 11.73 -2.01 -13.58
C MET A 230 12.84 -1.40 -12.70
N PHE A 231 13.14 -2.00 -11.55
CA PHE A 231 14.27 -1.57 -10.72
C PHE A 231 15.64 -1.79 -11.40
N ILE A 232 15.79 -2.87 -12.16
CA ILE A 232 17.01 -3.11 -12.96
C ILE A 232 17.14 -2.04 -14.08
N VAL A 233 16.06 -1.70 -14.76
CA VAL A 233 16.06 -0.62 -15.77
C VAL A 233 16.39 0.72 -15.11
N TYR A 234 15.78 1.00 -13.94
CA TYR A 234 16.10 2.19 -13.15
C TYR A 234 17.59 2.23 -12.76
N PHE A 235 18.17 1.10 -12.35
CA PHE A 235 19.60 1.00 -12.01
C PHE A 235 20.50 1.55 -13.13
N PHE A 236 20.28 1.12 -14.39
CA PHE A 236 21.09 1.60 -15.51
C PHE A 236 20.83 3.07 -15.83
N MET A 237 19.60 3.52 -15.68
CA MET A 237 19.21 4.89 -15.93
C MET A 237 19.84 5.84 -14.89
N ASP A 238 19.79 5.47 -13.62
CA ASP A 238 20.38 6.25 -12.53
C ASP A 238 21.93 6.23 -12.57
N LYS A 239 22.54 5.08 -12.97
CA LYS A 239 23.99 5.00 -13.22
C LYS A 239 24.43 6.02 -14.26
N LYS A 240 23.68 6.15 -15.37
CA LYS A 240 23.98 7.12 -16.42
C LYS A 240 23.84 8.57 -15.94
N LEU A 241 22.91 8.84 -15.03
CA LEU A 241 22.78 10.17 -14.41
C LEU A 241 24.04 10.51 -13.59
N ASP A 242 24.54 9.60 -12.75
CA ASP A 242 25.74 9.84 -11.94
C ASP A 242 26.99 10.05 -12.80
N GLU A 243 27.13 9.31 -13.89
CA GLU A 243 28.22 9.51 -14.85
C GLU A 243 28.20 10.91 -15.49
N GLN A 244 27.00 11.48 -15.68
CA GLN A 244 26.86 12.83 -16.26
C GLN A 244 27.07 13.95 -15.25
N THR A 245 26.64 13.74 -14.01
CA THR A 245 26.68 14.78 -12.99
C THR A 245 28.01 14.86 -12.25
N HIS A 246 28.89 13.84 -12.41
CA HIS A 246 30.09 13.67 -11.58
C HIS A 246 29.77 13.76 -10.07
N MET A 247 28.52 13.65 -9.72
CA MET A 247 28.10 13.58 -8.33
C MET A 247 28.45 12.18 -7.81
N ALA A 248 29.59 12.08 -7.12
CA ALA A 248 29.65 11.19 -5.99
C ALA A 248 28.43 11.57 -5.13
N GLU A 249 27.57 10.60 -4.77
CA GLU A 249 26.46 10.86 -3.84
C GLU A 249 26.97 11.79 -2.75
N GLU A 250 26.34 12.96 -2.57
CA GLU A 250 26.58 13.78 -1.38
C GLU A 250 26.35 12.80 -0.23
N LYS A 251 27.43 12.37 0.41
CA LYS A 251 27.35 11.51 1.58
C LYS A 251 26.73 12.39 2.64
N ASP A 252 25.44 12.24 2.84
CA ASP A 252 24.80 12.71 4.05
C ASP A 252 25.63 12.16 5.22
N ASP A 253 25.75 12.91 6.30
CA ASP A 253 26.49 12.47 7.47
C ASP A 253 25.98 11.08 7.88
N PRO A 254 26.86 10.07 7.97
CA PRO A 254 26.41 8.70 8.20
C PRO A 254 25.69 8.61 9.54
N PHE A 255 24.58 7.90 9.57
CA PHE A 255 23.80 7.63 10.78
C PHE A 255 24.71 7.16 11.93
N GLN A 256 24.64 7.84 13.06
CA GLN A 256 25.34 7.47 14.27
C GLN A 256 24.35 7.00 15.35
N LEU A 257 24.61 5.88 16.00
CA LEU A 257 23.76 5.35 17.06
C LEU A 257 23.44 6.35 18.19
N LYS A 258 24.36 7.30 18.44
CA LYS A 258 24.12 8.39 19.42
C LYS A 258 23.02 9.35 19.02
N ASP A 259 22.68 9.42 17.73
CA ASP A 259 21.61 10.29 17.24
C ASP A 259 20.23 9.68 17.55
N LEU A 260 20.16 8.34 17.69
CA LEU A 260 18.97 7.67 18.18
C LEU A 260 18.56 8.16 19.59
N GLY A 261 19.55 8.40 20.47
CA GLY A 261 19.30 8.97 21.79
C GLY A 261 18.65 10.36 21.73
N LYS A 262 19.02 11.20 20.77
CA LYS A 262 18.43 12.54 20.57
C LYS A 262 16.97 12.41 20.08
N ILE A 263 16.70 11.48 19.15
CA ILE A 263 15.34 11.22 18.65
C ILE A 263 14.45 10.78 19.80
N LEU A 264 14.87 9.79 20.57
CA LEU A 264 14.11 9.24 21.70
C LEU A 264 13.91 10.25 22.85
N SER A 265 14.76 11.28 22.94
CA SER A 265 14.61 12.36 23.90
C SER A 265 13.63 13.46 23.48
N SER A 266 13.18 13.45 22.21
CA SER A 266 12.28 14.47 21.66
C SER A 266 10.82 14.17 22.00
N SER A 267 10.17 15.06 22.73
CA SER A 267 8.71 14.95 23.01
C SER A 267 7.87 15.05 21.74
N GLY A 268 8.30 15.86 20.76
CA GLY A 268 7.65 15.97 19.45
C GLY A 268 7.67 14.64 18.68
N PHE A 269 8.79 13.90 18.75
CA PHE A 269 8.89 12.56 18.16
C PHE A 269 7.85 11.61 18.78
N TRP A 270 7.74 11.54 20.11
CA TRP A 270 6.81 10.64 20.77
C TRP A 270 5.34 10.98 20.50
N LEU A 271 4.98 12.27 20.39
CA LEU A 271 3.62 12.68 20.02
C LEU A 271 3.26 12.24 18.60
N VAL A 272 4.17 12.40 17.65
CA VAL A 272 3.97 11.96 16.27
C VAL A 272 3.91 10.43 16.20
N ALA A 273 4.83 9.74 16.87
CA ALA A 273 4.88 8.28 16.91
C ALA A 273 3.59 7.70 17.51
N LEU A 274 3.12 8.24 18.64
CA LEU A 274 1.87 7.81 19.27
C LEU A 274 0.67 8.04 18.35
N LEU A 275 0.59 9.19 17.69
CA LEU A 275 -0.50 9.47 16.73
C LEU A 275 -0.46 8.50 15.55
N CYS A 276 0.72 8.21 14.99
CA CYS A 276 0.88 7.20 13.96
C CYS A 276 0.40 5.83 14.43
N VAL A 277 0.86 5.37 15.60
CA VAL A 277 0.46 4.06 16.13
C VAL A 277 -1.05 3.98 16.32
N LEU A 278 -1.66 4.94 17.00
CA LEU A 278 -3.10 4.93 17.29
C LEU A 278 -3.95 5.01 16.00
N TYR A 279 -3.52 5.82 15.05
CA TYR A 279 -4.27 6.00 13.81
C TYR A 279 -4.14 4.79 12.88
N TYR A 280 -2.92 4.37 12.58
CA TYR A 280 -2.69 3.28 11.63
C TYR A 280 -3.08 1.91 12.19
N SER A 281 -3.04 1.70 13.52
CA SER A 281 -3.55 0.48 14.14
C SER A 281 -5.06 0.29 13.96
N ALA A 282 -5.83 1.37 13.77
CA ALA A 282 -7.25 1.27 13.45
C ALA A 282 -7.51 0.98 11.95
N ILE A 283 -6.63 1.44 11.06
CA ILE A 283 -6.83 1.34 9.60
C ILE A 283 -6.30 0.02 9.02
N PHE A 284 -5.02 -0.31 9.28
CA PHE A 284 -4.39 -1.43 8.56
C PHE A 284 -4.98 -2.81 8.93
N PRO A 285 -5.23 -3.16 10.19
CA PRO A 285 -5.91 -4.40 10.50
C PRO A 285 -7.33 -4.44 9.93
N PHE A 286 -8.07 -3.32 10.00
CA PHE A 286 -9.39 -3.21 9.39
C PHE A 286 -9.34 -3.49 7.88
N GLN A 287 -8.39 -2.88 7.16
CA GLN A 287 -8.24 -3.07 5.71
C GLN A 287 -8.08 -4.56 5.33
N LYS A 288 -7.33 -5.34 6.13
CA LYS A 288 -7.11 -6.77 5.88
C LYS A 288 -8.38 -7.62 6.02
N TYR A 289 -9.30 -7.20 6.89
CA TYR A 289 -10.56 -7.92 7.15
C TYR A 289 -11.80 -7.26 6.55
N ALA A 290 -11.67 -6.08 5.94
CA ALA A 290 -12.80 -5.27 5.51
C ALA A 290 -13.72 -5.99 4.52
N VAL A 291 -13.16 -6.72 3.55
CA VAL A 291 -13.95 -7.50 2.59
C VAL A 291 -14.74 -8.60 3.28
N ASN A 292 -14.09 -9.38 4.16
CA ASN A 292 -14.77 -10.40 4.95
C ASN A 292 -15.83 -9.80 5.89
N MET A 293 -15.57 -8.67 6.53
CA MET A 293 -16.52 -7.94 7.34
C MET A 293 -17.77 -7.55 6.52
N LEU A 294 -17.60 -7.06 5.30
CA LEU A 294 -18.71 -6.74 4.40
C LEU A 294 -19.48 -7.99 3.99
N GLN A 295 -18.79 -9.10 3.69
CA GLN A 295 -19.44 -10.38 3.35
C GLN A 295 -20.29 -10.92 4.50
N CYS A 296 -19.83 -10.79 5.74
CA CYS A 296 -20.57 -11.24 6.91
C CYS A 296 -21.79 -10.36 7.25
N ASN A 297 -21.76 -9.06 6.90
CA ASN A 297 -22.77 -8.09 7.31
C ASN A 297 -23.71 -7.63 6.19
N LEU A 298 -23.39 -7.90 4.93
CA LEU A 298 -24.26 -7.61 3.80
C LEU A 298 -24.94 -8.87 3.31
N THR A 299 -26.16 -8.73 2.82
CA THR A 299 -26.87 -9.82 2.15
C THR A 299 -26.65 -9.68 0.66
N PHE A 300 -25.78 -10.52 0.13
CA PHE A 300 -25.57 -10.64 -1.31
C PHE A 300 -26.51 -11.70 -1.90
N THR A 301 -26.99 -11.45 -3.11
CA THR A 301 -27.77 -12.41 -3.89
C THR A 301 -26.86 -13.09 -4.90
N ASP A 302 -27.02 -14.39 -5.08
CA ASP A 302 -26.27 -15.13 -6.09
C ASP A 302 -26.57 -14.59 -7.48
N ILE A 303 -25.52 -14.31 -8.23
CA ILE A 303 -25.64 -13.89 -9.63
C ILE A 303 -25.51 -15.13 -10.50
N PRO A 304 -26.50 -15.42 -11.35
CA PRO A 304 -26.40 -16.53 -12.30
C PRO A 304 -25.12 -16.44 -13.14
N ALA A 305 -24.44 -17.57 -13.34
CA ALA A 305 -23.16 -17.61 -14.05
C ALA A 305 -23.27 -17.14 -15.52
N ASP A 306 -24.44 -17.25 -16.10
CA ASP A 306 -24.79 -16.75 -17.45
C ASP A 306 -25.14 -15.25 -17.47
N SER A 307 -25.20 -14.60 -16.32
CA SER A 307 -25.51 -13.17 -16.23
C SER A 307 -24.39 -12.33 -16.82
N PHE A 308 -24.78 -11.28 -17.54
CA PHE A 308 -23.84 -10.26 -17.99
C PHE A 308 -22.93 -9.72 -16.87
N TRP A 309 -23.48 -9.58 -15.65
CA TRP A 309 -22.74 -9.05 -14.50
C TRP A 309 -21.68 -9.99 -13.91
N ALA A 310 -21.78 -11.29 -14.20
CA ALA A 310 -20.81 -12.30 -13.76
C ALA A 310 -19.58 -12.40 -14.70
N SER A 311 -19.64 -11.82 -15.90
CA SER A 311 -18.58 -11.98 -16.91
C SER A 311 -17.27 -11.25 -16.57
N ASP A 312 -16.15 -11.86 -16.96
CA ASP A 312 -14.81 -11.26 -16.83
C ASP A 312 -14.70 -9.94 -17.62
N THR A 313 -15.44 -9.80 -18.73
CA THR A 313 -15.49 -8.56 -19.49
C THR A 313 -16.01 -7.40 -18.64
N VAL A 314 -17.05 -7.63 -17.82
CA VAL A 314 -17.58 -6.61 -16.92
C VAL A 314 -16.57 -6.26 -15.83
N THR A 315 -15.78 -7.25 -15.36
CA THR A 315 -14.66 -7.00 -14.43
C THR A 315 -13.62 -6.07 -15.03
N LEU A 316 -13.24 -6.30 -16.28
CA LEU A 316 -12.28 -5.44 -16.99
C LEU A 316 -12.85 -4.03 -17.25
N VAL A 317 -14.13 -3.93 -17.65
CA VAL A 317 -14.80 -2.63 -17.80
C VAL A 317 -14.83 -1.87 -16.50
N GLN A 318 -15.14 -2.53 -15.38
CA GLN A 318 -15.12 -1.93 -14.05
C GLN A 318 -13.72 -1.43 -13.67
N TYR A 319 -12.68 -2.20 -14.00
CA TYR A 319 -11.30 -1.77 -13.80
C TYR A 319 -10.94 -0.54 -14.63
N VAL A 320 -11.34 -0.49 -15.90
CA VAL A 320 -11.14 0.70 -16.76
C VAL A 320 -11.83 1.92 -16.16
N ILE A 321 -13.07 1.78 -15.67
CA ILE A 321 -13.78 2.87 -14.97
C ILE A 321 -13.01 3.30 -13.72
N MET A 322 -12.46 2.38 -12.95
CA MET A 322 -11.61 2.69 -11.78
C MET A 322 -10.39 3.52 -12.18
N ILE A 323 -9.71 3.16 -13.27
CA ILE A 323 -8.58 3.94 -13.80
C ILE A 323 -9.03 5.34 -14.23
N VAL A 324 -10.20 5.47 -14.85
CA VAL A 324 -10.76 6.78 -15.22
C VAL A 324 -11.03 7.64 -13.99
N VAL A 325 -11.60 7.06 -12.91
CA VAL A 325 -11.80 7.75 -11.63
C VAL A 325 -10.47 8.26 -11.09
N ALA A 326 -9.47 7.37 -10.99
CA ALA A 326 -8.16 7.70 -10.47
C ALA A 326 -7.46 8.78 -11.29
N ALA A 327 -7.40 8.60 -12.62
CA ALA A 327 -6.74 9.53 -13.53
C ALA A 327 -7.42 10.90 -13.57
N ALA A 328 -8.75 10.95 -13.64
CA ALA A 328 -9.50 12.20 -13.66
C ALA A 328 -9.40 12.96 -12.33
N ALA A 329 -9.54 12.24 -11.19
CA ALA A 329 -9.40 12.83 -9.87
C ALA A 329 -7.98 13.37 -9.65
N PHE A 330 -6.96 12.60 -10.01
CA PHE A 330 -5.57 13.02 -9.90
C PHE A 330 -5.26 14.22 -10.80
N ALA A 331 -5.60 14.15 -12.10
CA ALA A 331 -5.34 15.21 -13.07
C ALA A 331 -6.07 16.52 -12.74
N SER A 332 -7.22 16.46 -12.06
CA SER A 332 -7.97 17.65 -11.64
C SER A 332 -7.14 18.55 -10.70
N ASN A 333 -6.27 17.96 -9.88
CA ASN A 333 -5.43 18.68 -8.91
C ASN A 333 -4.36 19.54 -9.57
N PHE A 334 -3.92 19.15 -10.78
CA PHE A 334 -2.84 19.82 -11.52
C PHE A 334 -3.36 20.73 -12.62
N SER A 335 -4.68 20.80 -12.81
CA SER A 335 -5.27 21.64 -13.85
C SER A 335 -5.36 23.10 -13.40
N LYS A 336 -4.65 24.01 -14.09
CA LYS A 336 -4.70 25.46 -13.83
C LYS A 336 -5.99 26.13 -14.32
N ALA A 337 -6.61 25.59 -15.36
CA ALA A 337 -7.86 26.13 -15.91
C ALA A 337 -9.07 25.62 -15.11
N ALA A 338 -9.84 26.52 -14.53
CA ALA A 338 -11.00 26.19 -13.68
C ALA A 338 -12.01 25.27 -14.41
N ALA A 339 -12.34 25.55 -15.65
CA ALA A 339 -13.25 24.72 -16.45
C ALA A 339 -12.73 23.27 -16.61
N ARG A 340 -11.44 23.09 -16.88
CA ARG A 340 -10.82 21.77 -16.97
C ARG A 340 -10.80 21.06 -15.63
N LYS A 341 -10.43 21.76 -14.55
CA LYS A 341 -10.45 21.23 -13.18
C LYS A 341 -11.82 20.69 -12.80
N TYR A 342 -12.86 21.51 -12.92
CA TYR A 342 -14.21 21.10 -12.56
C TYR A 342 -14.79 20.05 -13.52
N GLY A 343 -14.43 20.09 -14.81
CA GLY A 343 -14.79 19.05 -15.78
C GLY A 343 -14.19 17.68 -15.42
N LEU A 344 -12.90 17.64 -15.04
CA LEU A 344 -12.26 16.41 -14.57
C LEU A 344 -12.83 15.90 -13.25
N MET A 345 -13.15 16.79 -12.31
CA MET A 345 -13.83 16.40 -11.06
C MET A 345 -15.22 15.82 -11.34
N ALA A 346 -16.00 16.44 -12.22
CA ALA A 346 -17.31 15.90 -12.62
C ALA A 346 -17.18 14.52 -13.26
N LEU A 347 -16.21 14.35 -14.16
CA LEU A 347 -15.91 13.05 -14.78
C LEU A 347 -15.55 12.01 -13.71
N ALA A 348 -14.69 12.35 -12.76
CA ALA A 348 -14.31 11.44 -11.66
C ALA A 348 -15.51 11.03 -10.82
N ILE A 349 -16.41 11.98 -10.50
CA ILE A 349 -17.64 11.70 -9.71
C ILE A 349 -18.59 10.79 -10.50
N VAL A 350 -18.86 11.09 -11.77
CA VAL A 350 -19.74 10.27 -12.60
C VAL A 350 -19.18 8.86 -12.76
N ALA A 351 -17.89 8.73 -13.04
CA ALA A 351 -17.22 7.44 -13.14
C ALA A 351 -17.23 6.67 -11.79
N LEU A 352 -17.06 7.36 -10.65
CA LEU A 352 -17.17 6.76 -9.33
C LEU A 352 -18.59 6.23 -9.05
N VAL A 353 -19.62 6.98 -9.41
CA VAL A 353 -21.01 6.51 -9.29
C VAL A 353 -21.24 5.27 -10.14
N ALA A 354 -20.74 5.27 -11.39
CA ALA A 354 -20.81 4.09 -12.26
C ALA A 354 -20.06 2.89 -11.66
N PHE A 355 -18.88 3.10 -11.09
CA PHE A 355 -18.11 2.07 -10.40
C PHE A 355 -18.89 1.48 -9.21
N CYS A 356 -19.47 2.32 -8.36
CA CYS A 356 -20.30 1.89 -7.23
C CYS A 356 -21.54 1.11 -7.69
N PHE A 357 -22.21 1.58 -8.74
CA PHE A 357 -23.36 0.90 -9.32
C PHE A 357 -22.99 -0.50 -9.85
N MET A 358 -21.87 -0.63 -10.54
CA MET A 358 -21.38 -1.93 -10.99
C MET A 358 -21.04 -2.86 -9.81
N GLY A 359 -20.40 -2.36 -8.75
CA GLY A 359 -20.13 -3.13 -7.54
C GLY A 359 -21.39 -3.66 -6.87
N TYR A 360 -22.44 -2.83 -6.81
CA TYR A 360 -23.77 -3.24 -6.35
C TYR A 360 -24.38 -4.33 -7.25
N LYS A 361 -24.36 -4.14 -8.57
CA LYS A 361 -24.90 -5.12 -9.53
C LYS A 361 -24.13 -6.44 -9.54
N ARG A 362 -22.83 -6.39 -9.28
CA ARG A 362 -21.97 -7.56 -9.18
C ARG A 362 -21.99 -8.22 -7.80
N GLN A 363 -22.73 -7.67 -6.84
CA GLN A 363 -22.83 -8.21 -5.48
C GLN A 363 -21.46 -8.55 -4.87
N SER A 364 -20.46 -7.68 -5.09
CA SER A 364 -19.07 -7.93 -4.77
C SER A 364 -18.58 -7.05 -3.61
N ALA A 365 -18.33 -7.66 -2.46
CA ALA A 365 -17.82 -7.00 -1.27
C ALA A 365 -16.43 -6.37 -1.53
N SER A 366 -15.56 -7.06 -2.28
CA SER A 366 -14.22 -6.57 -2.62
C SER A 366 -14.27 -5.32 -3.49
N THR A 367 -15.18 -5.28 -4.46
CA THR A 367 -15.41 -4.09 -5.29
C THR A 367 -15.98 -2.92 -4.49
N ILE A 368 -16.89 -3.20 -3.55
CA ILE A 368 -17.43 -2.17 -2.64
C ILE A 368 -16.28 -1.56 -1.83
N PHE A 369 -15.41 -2.40 -1.28
CA PHE A 369 -14.27 -1.92 -0.49
C PHE A 369 -13.19 -1.22 -1.33
N ALA A 370 -13.03 -1.54 -2.62
CA ALA A 370 -12.08 -0.89 -3.53
C ALA A 370 -12.28 0.64 -3.63
N VAL A 371 -13.47 1.14 -3.30
CA VAL A 371 -13.75 2.59 -3.23
C VAL A 371 -12.89 3.29 -2.18
N PHE A 372 -12.55 2.62 -1.07
CA PHE A 372 -11.71 3.20 0.00
C PHE A 372 -10.32 3.65 -0.52
N PRO A 373 -9.47 2.77 -1.05
CA PRO A 373 -8.17 3.19 -1.57
C PRO A 373 -8.29 4.07 -2.82
N LEU A 374 -9.32 3.88 -3.64
CA LEU A 374 -9.55 4.67 -4.85
C LEU A 374 -9.81 6.16 -4.51
N LEU A 375 -10.57 6.44 -3.46
CA LEU A 375 -10.80 7.81 -3.00
C LEU A 375 -9.50 8.49 -2.55
N ALA A 376 -8.62 7.76 -1.88
CA ALA A 376 -7.36 8.31 -1.42
C ALA A 376 -6.48 8.83 -2.57
N VAL A 377 -6.55 8.21 -3.76
CA VAL A 377 -5.84 8.68 -4.97
C VAL A 377 -6.21 10.12 -5.32
N GLY A 378 -7.50 10.47 -5.24
CA GLY A 378 -7.99 11.80 -5.62
C GLY A 378 -7.98 12.81 -4.47
N ILE A 379 -8.40 12.39 -3.28
CA ILE A 379 -8.67 13.30 -2.16
C ILE A 379 -7.37 13.72 -1.45
N THR A 380 -6.38 12.82 -1.32
CA THR A 380 -5.13 13.14 -0.60
C THR A 380 -4.40 14.38 -1.16
N PRO A 381 -4.20 14.52 -2.49
CA PRO A 381 -3.57 15.73 -3.03
C PRO A 381 -4.40 17.01 -2.79
N ILE A 382 -5.76 16.92 -2.84
CA ILE A 382 -6.63 18.06 -2.57
C ILE A 382 -6.44 18.54 -1.15
N LEU A 383 -6.42 17.62 -0.19
CA LEU A 383 -6.29 17.92 1.23
C LEU A 383 -4.88 18.41 1.58
N GLY A 384 -3.83 17.83 0.97
CA GLY A 384 -2.45 18.32 1.10
C GLY A 384 -2.34 19.81 0.71
N ASN A 385 -2.85 20.17 -0.47
CA ASN A 385 -2.89 21.56 -0.93
C ASN A 385 -3.68 22.47 0.00
N TYR A 386 -4.78 21.97 0.58
CA TYR A 386 -5.58 22.74 1.53
C TYR A 386 -4.81 23.01 2.82
N VAL A 387 -4.12 21.99 3.36
CA VAL A 387 -3.29 22.10 4.57
C VAL A 387 -2.14 23.08 4.35
N ASP A 388 -1.47 23.01 3.22
CA ASP A 388 -0.38 23.93 2.86
C ASP A 388 -0.86 25.37 2.78
N TYR A 389 -2.04 25.60 2.19
CA TYR A 389 -2.60 26.95 2.03
C TYR A 389 -3.17 27.52 3.33
N LYS A 390 -3.90 26.72 4.12
CA LYS A 390 -4.61 27.18 5.33
C LYS A 390 -3.85 26.97 6.63
N GLY A 391 -2.83 26.11 6.66
CA GLY A 391 -2.02 25.83 7.84
C GLY A 391 -2.76 25.17 9.00
N LYS A 392 -3.93 24.52 8.76
CA LYS A 392 -4.81 23.94 9.80
C LYS A 392 -4.58 22.42 9.97
N ALA A 393 -3.33 21.97 9.96
CA ALA A 393 -2.99 20.55 10.07
C ALA A 393 -3.58 19.88 11.32
N ALA A 394 -3.47 20.51 12.50
CA ALA A 394 -4.00 19.95 13.74
C ALA A 394 -5.54 19.74 13.70
N SER A 395 -6.29 20.70 13.14
CA SER A 395 -7.74 20.55 13.00
C SER A 395 -8.10 19.41 12.06
N MET A 396 -7.34 19.20 10.98
CA MET A 396 -7.54 18.11 10.02
C MET A 396 -7.24 16.74 10.65
N LEU A 397 -6.21 16.64 11.50
CA LEU A 397 -5.91 15.43 12.26
C LEU A 397 -7.07 15.07 13.21
N VAL A 398 -7.60 16.04 13.94
CA VAL A 398 -8.75 15.83 14.85
C VAL A 398 -9.99 15.39 14.06
N ILE A 399 -10.34 16.10 12.99
CA ILE A 399 -11.51 15.77 12.16
C ILE A 399 -11.33 14.37 11.56
N GLY A 400 -10.17 14.06 10.99
CA GLY A 400 -9.87 12.73 10.42
C GLY A 400 -10.04 11.62 11.46
N SER A 401 -9.52 11.81 12.67
CA SER A 401 -9.66 10.83 13.76
C SER A 401 -11.12 10.64 14.21
N LEU A 402 -11.88 11.71 14.33
CA LEU A 402 -13.31 11.64 14.70
C LEU A 402 -14.13 10.92 13.61
N LEU A 403 -13.88 11.22 12.35
CA LEU A 403 -14.51 10.52 11.22
C LEU A 403 -14.15 9.03 11.20
N LEU A 404 -12.90 8.68 11.51
CA LEU A 404 -12.46 7.29 11.61
C LEU A 404 -13.23 6.54 12.70
N ILE A 405 -13.36 7.13 13.89
CA ILE A 405 -14.13 6.57 15.00
C ILE A 405 -15.60 6.37 14.57
N ALA A 406 -16.20 7.38 13.96
CA ALA A 406 -17.59 7.29 13.48
C ALA A 406 -17.78 6.17 12.46
N CYS A 407 -16.84 6.00 11.51
CA CYS A 407 -16.88 4.90 10.54
C CYS A 407 -16.82 3.52 11.21
N HIS A 408 -15.89 3.33 12.15
CA HIS A 408 -15.78 2.04 12.86
C HIS A 408 -17.01 1.75 13.72
N LEU A 409 -17.58 2.74 14.39
CA LEU A 409 -18.83 2.58 15.11
C LEU A 409 -20.00 2.25 14.17
N THR A 410 -20.03 2.85 12.98
CA THR A 410 -21.04 2.53 11.95
C THR A 410 -20.89 1.07 11.47
N PHE A 411 -19.68 0.61 11.18
CA PHE A 411 -19.44 -0.78 10.79
C PHE A 411 -19.79 -1.77 11.91
N ALA A 412 -19.48 -1.43 13.16
CA ALA A 412 -19.70 -2.32 14.28
C ALA A 412 -21.17 -2.42 14.71
N PHE A 413 -21.91 -1.31 14.70
CA PHE A 413 -23.24 -1.25 15.29
C PHE A 413 -24.37 -0.97 14.30
N ILE A 414 -24.14 -0.14 13.29
CA ILE A 414 -25.20 0.29 12.36
C ILE A 414 -25.30 -0.70 11.19
N LEU A 415 -24.18 -1.06 10.57
CA LEU A 415 -24.18 -1.96 9.40
C LEU A 415 -24.87 -3.30 9.68
N PRO A 416 -24.64 -4.00 10.81
CA PRO A 416 -25.32 -5.25 11.12
C PRO A 416 -26.86 -5.13 11.23
N MET A 417 -27.38 -3.94 11.60
CA MET A 417 -28.83 -3.69 11.68
C MET A 417 -29.51 -3.74 10.30
N PHE A 418 -28.74 -3.53 9.22
CA PHE A 418 -29.22 -3.55 7.84
C PHE A 418 -28.98 -4.88 7.12
N LYS A 419 -28.53 -5.93 7.82
CA LYS A 419 -28.25 -7.25 7.23
C LYS A 419 -29.46 -7.84 6.48
N GLY A 420 -30.68 -7.57 6.92
CA GLY A 420 -31.91 -7.98 6.25
C GLY A 420 -32.37 -7.09 5.09
N SER A 421 -31.64 -6.01 4.79
CA SER A 421 -31.98 -5.04 3.74
C SER A 421 -30.86 -4.96 2.70
N PRO A 422 -30.93 -5.69 1.59
CA PRO A 422 -29.85 -5.73 0.59
C PRO A 422 -29.44 -4.35 0.07
N VAL A 423 -30.42 -3.49 -0.24
CA VAL A 423 -30.16 -2.14 -0.73
C VAL A 423 -29.67 -1.23 0.41
N GLY A 424 -30.34 -1.28 1.57
CA GLY A 424 -30.01 -0.42 2.72
C GLY A 424 -28.59 -0.72 3.24
N GLY A 425 -28.24 -1.99 3.39
CA GLY A 425 -26.91 -2.40 3.83
C GLY A 425 -25.80 -1.91 2.89
N VAL A 426 -25.98 -2.09 1.58
CA VAL A 426 -24.99 -1.63 0.59
C VAL A 426 -24.88 -0.10 0.57
N CYS A 427 -25.98 0.64 0.70
CA CYS A 427 -25.95 2.10 0.78
C CYS A 427 -25.17 2.59 2.01
N ILE A 428 -25.42 2.00 3.19
CA ILE A 428 -24.68 2.33 4.42
C ILE A 428 -23.20 1.98 4.27
N ALA A 429 -22.87 0.82 3.69
CA ALA A 429 -21.50 0.41 3.45
C ALA A 429 -20.76 1.42 2.55
N TYR A 430 -21.35 1.79 1.41
CA TYR A 430 -20.73 2.80 0.52
C TYR A 430 -20.56 4.16 1.19
N LEU A 431 -21.60 4.66 1.88
CA LEU A 431 -21.51 5.93 2.58
C LEU A 431 -20.37 5.92 3.61
N THR A 432 -20.30 4.86 4.41
CA THR A 432 -19.25 4.72 5.43
C THR A 432 -17.86 4.60 4.82
N ILE A 433 -17.71 3.84 3.73
CA ILE A 433 -16.44 3.68 3.00
C ILE A 433 -15.99 5.00 2.36
N LEU A 434 -16.91 5.79 1.80
CA LEU A 434 -16.63 7.13 1.28
C LEU A 434 -16.10 8.07 2.39
N VAL A 435 -16.75 8.06 3.55
CA VAL A 435 -16.30 8.85 4.71
C VAL A 435 -14.96 8.32 5.23
N LEU A 436 -14.77 7.01 5.27
CA LEU A 436 -13.52 6.37 5.68
C LEU A 436 -12.35 6.77 4.76
N GLY A 437 -12.56 6.77 3.44
CA GLY A 437 -11.55 7.18 2.46
C GLY A 437 -11.18 8.67 2.62
N ALA A 438 -12.14 9.53 2.89
CA ALA A 438 -11.90 10.94 3.20
C ALA A 438 -11.11 11.09 4.51
N SER A 439 -11.53 10.40 5.58
CA SER A 439 -10.82 10.35 6.87
C SER A 439 -9.38 9.91 6.70
N PHE A 440 -9.17 8.79 5.98
CA PHE A 440 -7.84 8.26 5.71
C PHE A 440 -6.94 9.24 4.95
N SER A 441 -7.51 10.03 4.05
CA SER A 441 -6.75 11.03 3.29
C SER A 441 -6.38 12.26 4.12
N LEU A 442 -7.21 12.64 5.11
CA LEU A 442 -7.00 13.84 5.97
C LEU A 442 -5.74 13.70 6.83
N VAL A 443 -5.51 12.52 7.42
CA VAL A 443 -4.45 12.35 8.41
C VAL A 443 -3.06 12.31 7.74
N PRO A 444 -2.75 11.48 6.74
CA PRO A 444 -1.46 11.52 6.07
C PRO A 444 -1.13 12.87 5.43
N ALA A 445 -2.13 13.52 4.80
CA ALA A 445 -1.95 14.84 4.19
C ALA A 445 -1.61 15.96 5.21
N SER A 446 -1.93 15.74 6.48
CA SER A 446 -1.66 16.71 7.56
C SER A 446 -0.48 16.30 8.44
N LEU A 447 -0.32 15.01 8.70
CA LEU A 447 0.68 14.47 9.61
C LEU A 447 2.09 14.63 9.04
N TRP A 448 2.33 14.07 7.86
CA TRP A 448 3.66 14.03 7.27
C TRP A 448 4.27 15.43 7.04
N PRO A 449 3.55 16.43 6.50
CA PRO A 449 4.06 17.80 6.41
C PRO A 449 4.26 18.49 7.76
N SER A 450 3.68 17.97 8.85
CA SER A 450 3.82 18.55 10.19
C SER A 450 5.03 18.01 10.95
N VAL A 451 5.52 16.82 10.63
CA VAL A 451 6.69 16.21 11.28
C VAL A 451 7.91 17.12 11.25
N PRO A 452 8.30 17.71 10.10
CA PRO A 452 9.44 18.63 10.04
C PRO A 452 9.31 19.88 10.92
N LYS A 453 8.08 20.26 11.27
CA LYS A 453 7.81 21.44 12.12
C LYS A 453 7.83 21.13 13.61
N LEU A 454 7.72 19.86 13.97
CA LEU A 454 7.63 19.38 15.35
C LEU A 454 8.96 18.80 15.86
N VAL A 455 9.82 18.38 14.95
CA VAL A 455 11.11 17.72 15.25
C VAL A 455 12.25 18.63 14.81
N ASP A 456 13.33 18.72 15.60
CA ASP A 456 14.49 19.54 15.28
C ASP A 456 15.06 19.17 13.90
N SER A 457 15.43 20.19 13.11
CA SER A 457 15.95 20.02 11.74
C SER A 457 17.17 19.09 11.65
N LYS A 458 17.99 19.02 12.72
CA LYS A 458 19.11 18.08 12.82
C LYS A 458 18.67 16.62 12.98
N ILE A 459 17.46 16.39 13.51
CA ILE A 459 16.88 15.07 13.67
C ILE A 459 16.14 14.63 12.40
N LEU A 460 15.63 15.57 11.64
CA LEU A 460 14.93 15.34 10.38
C LEU A 460 15.76 14.64 9.32
N SER A 461 17.03 14.98 9.22
CA SER A 461 17.97 14.30 8.30
C SER A 461 18.15 12.81 8.67
N LEU A 462 17.94 12.47 9.94
CA LEU A 462 18.09 11.12 10.49
C LEU A 462 16.85 10.24 10.29
N ILE A 463 15.67 10.85 10.19
CA ILE A 463 14.40 10.13 9.97
C ILE A 463 14.13 9.93 8.46
N HIS A 464 15.05 10.36 7.59
CA HIS A 464 14.89 10.36 6.12
C HIS A 464 13.60 11.05 5.62
N ILE A 465 13.05 11.95 6.41
CA ILE A 465 11.97 12.82 5.99
C ILE A 465 12.62 14.03 5.34
N SER A 466 12.91 13.93 4.03
CA SER A 466 13.33 15.06 3.25
C SER A 466 12.29 16.18 3.37
N GLU A 467 12.68 17.34 3.89
CA GLU A 467 11.85 18.53 3.80
C GLU A 467 11.34 18.68 2.37
N PRO A 468 10.03 18.90 2.17
CA PRO A 468 9.59 19.49 0.94
C PRO A 468 10.18 20.91 0.94
N THR A 469 11.32 21.07 0.27
CA THR A 469 11.93 22.38 0.06
C THR A 469 10.88 23.32 -0.53
N ARG A 470 10.79 24.50 0.10
CA ARG A 470 9.92 25.62 -0.28
C ARG A 470 9.90 25.92 -1.76
#